data_9b77dd51caefcbdaac14407b45b55c6c
#
_entry.id   9b77dd51caefcbdaac14407b45b55c6c
#
_cell.length_a   1.000
_cell.length_b   1.000
_cell.length_c   1.000
_cell.angle_alpha   90.00
_cell.angle_beta   90.00
_cell.angle_gamma   90.00
#
_symmetry.space_group_name_H-M   'P 1'
#
loop_
_entity.id
_entity.type
_entity.pdbx_description
1 polymer ?
#
loop_
_entity_poly.entity_id
_entity_poly.type
_entity_poly.pdbx_seq_one_letter_code
_entity_poly.pdbx_strand_id
1 'polypeptide(L)'
;VKLVRIAGSGTGLVVESAASPGVVELAGAAEALAPGHGALAEALGSLLTDRAQSWLPLIDGWSSVKGTLLELLEVAHEDLARGRDRLGIRELGEVPLEPPLPDPASRIFAMGGNFPLHTAKMAGTMDLPDSVVSGTVDSTPPWGFFVIPGTVAGAGATVTPPEGTAKLDYEAEVGIVLGAGEHPPGSDHVSVWGYTAWNDFSIRDEALGLARIDHGPLTWSLTKNFRTGNTCGPWLVVDEPMDVDDLGIRCRVNEELRQDGTTADMRYSFGAIAAHVSRYAPLGAGDMILSGTPGGTAMEGGLTGPFLMDGDEVEVVVDGVAPLRNSVKMSA
;
A
#
# COMPACT_ATOMS: atom_id res chain seq x y z
N VAL A 1 10.66 6.01 10.60
CA VAL A 1 9.40 6.63 11.10
C VAL A 1 8.22 5.90 10.47
N LYS A 2 7.17 5.61 11.26
CA LYS A 2 5.96 4.92 10.79
C LYS A 2 4.75 5.81 11.02
N LEU A 3 4.02 6.11 9.95
CA LEU A 3 2.85 7.00 9.97
C LEU A 3 1.58 6.24 9.66
N VAL A 4 0.51 6.55 10.40
CA VAL A 4 -0.85 6.06 10.15
C VAL A 4 -1.79 7.21 9.85
N ARG A 5 -2.85 6.91 9.12
CA ARG A 5 -3.98 7.80 8.95
C ARG A 5 -5.10 7.35 9.86
N ILE A 6 -5.47 8.21 10.81
CA ILE A 6 -6.52 7.94 11.79
C ILE A 6 -7.85 8.47 11.27
N ALA A 7 -8.87 7.63 11.22
CA ALA A 7 -10.19 8.04 10.74
C ALA A 7 -10.75 9.21 11.55
N GLY A 8 -11.05 10.29 10.85
CA GLY A 8 -11.67 11.50 11.43
C GLY A 8 -10.75 12.39 12.25
N SER A 9 -9.49 12.00 12.53
CA SER A 9 -8.58 12.80 13.37
C SER A 9 -7.22 13.13 12.74
N GLY A 10 -6.86 12.53 11.61
CA GLY A 10 -5.68 12.96 10.87
C GLY A 10 -4.49 12.00 10.96
N THR A 11 -3.30 12.53 11.26
CA THR A 11 -2.04 11.77 11.23
C THR A 11 -1.66 11.27 12.61
N GLY A 12 -1.29 10.00 12.70
CA GLY A 12 -0.71 9.37 13.87
C GLY A 12 0.72 8.88 13.62
N LEU A 13 1.52 8.87 14.68
CA LEU A 13 2.86 8.32 14.72
C LEU A 13 2.80 6.98 15.44
N VAL A 14 3.36 5.93 14.84
CA VAL A 14 3.44 4.61 15.48
C VAL A 14 4.58 4.59 16.47
N VAL A 15 4.29 4.17 17.69
CA VAL A 15 5.24 3.95 18.77
C VAL A 15 5.40 2.44 18.98
N GLU A 16 6.53 1.90 18.58
CA GLU A 16 6.80 0.47 18.76
C GLU A 16 7.07 0.16 20.24
N SER A 17 6.45 -0.90 20.72
CA SER A 17 6.69 -1.43 22.05
C SER A 17 6.82 -2.95 22.02
N ALA A 18 7.36 -3.54 23.08
CA ALA A 18 7.55 -4.98 23.18
C ALA A 18 6.23 -5.78 23.23
N ALA A 19 5.13 -5.15 23.62
CA ALA A 19 3.82 -5.81 23.75
C ALA A 19 3.00 -5.70 22.47
N SER A 20 2.74 -4.46 22.04
CA SER A 20 1.98 -4.14 20.81
C SER A 20 2.33 -2.73 20.36
N PRO A 21 2.29 -2.43 19.04
CA PRO A 21 2.51 -1.07 18.58
C PRO A 21 1.39 -0.16 19.06
N GLY A 22 1.77 1.02 19.56
CA GLY A 22 0.87 2.10 19.91
C GLY A 22 0.81 3.18 18.84
N VAL A 23 -0.16 4.06 18.94
CA VAL A 23 -0.35 5.22 18.06
C VAL A 23 -0.51 6.48 18.90
N VAL A 24 0.29 7.49 18.60
CA VAL A 24 0.14 8.86 19.09
C VAL A 24 -0.45 9.72 17.99
N GLU A 25 -1.58 10.35 18.25
CA GLU A 25 -2.15 11.35 17.35
C GLU A 25 -1.35 12.65 17.42
N LEU A 26 -0.86 13.16 16.29
CA LEU A 26 0.03 14.34 16.30
C LEU A 26 -0.66 15.59 16.84
N ALA A 27 -1.94 15.81 16.55
CA ALA A 27 -2.68 16.96 17.04
C ALA A 27 -2.83 16.92 18.57
N GLY A 28 -3.24 15.76 19.12
CA GLY A 28 -3.34 15.55 20.56
C GLY A 28 -1.99 15.67 21.27
N ALA A 29 -0.91 15.18 20.65
CA ALA A 29 0.44 15.32 21.19
C ALA A 29 0.87 16.77 21.27
N ALA A 30 0.60 17.60 20.27
CA ALA A 30 0.91 19.02 20.28
C ALA A 30 0.24 19.74 21.46
N GLU A 31 -1.04 19.45 21.70
CA GLU A 31 -1.80 20.01 22.82
C GLU A 31 -1.27 19.51 24.18
N ALA A 32 -0.99 18.23 24.31
CA ALA A 32 -0.52 17.60 25.54
C ALA A 32 0.88 18.06 25.95
N LEU A 33 1.75 18.38 24.99
CA LEU A 33 3.14 18.79 25.21
C LEU A 33 3.30 20.28 25.47
N ALA A 34 2.33 21.12 25.14
CA ALA A 34 2.40 22.56 25.29
C ALA A 34 2.86 23.04 26.68
N PRO A 35 2.44 22.45 27.81
CA PRO A 35 2.86 22.89 29.16
C PRO A 35 4.31 22.62 29.52
N GLY A 36 4.98 21.67 28.88
CA GLY A 36 6.33 21.24 29.30
C GLY A 36 7.36 21.17 28.18
N HIS A 37 6.93 21.09 26.92
CA HIS A 37 7.75 20.95 25.73
C HIS A 37 7.27 21.94 24.65
N GLY A 38 7.18 23.23 24.99
CA GLY A 38 6.56 24.24 24.14
C GLY A 38 7.14 24.30 22.72
N ALA A 39 8.46 24.16 22.55
CA ALA A 39 9.08 24.17 21.22
C ALA A 39 8.65 22.97 20.37
N LEU A 40 8.59 21.76 20.96
CA LEU A 40 8.12 20.57 20.27
C LEU A 40 6.62 20.68 19.94
N ALA A 41 5.82 21.17 20.88
CA ALA A 41 4.40 21.40 20.66
C ALA A 41 4.12 22.39 19.52
N GLU A 42 4.88 23.48 19.46
CA GLU A 42 4.80 24.48 18.37
C GLU A 42 5.21 23.87 17.02
N ALA A 43 6.31 23.11 17.01
CA ALA A 43 6.78 22.41 15.82
C ALA A 43 5.71 21.42 15.31
N LEU A 44 5.16 20.58 16.18
CA LEU A 44 4.05 19.65 15.82
C LEU A 44 2.82 20.41 15.32
N GLY A 45 2.42 21.50 16.00
CA GLY A 45 1.30 22.35 15.58
C GLY A 45 1.51 22.93 14.18
N SER A 46 2.74 23.29 13.82
CA SER A 46 3.07 23.81 12.50
C SER A 46 2.95 22.78 11.39
N LEU A 47 3.15 21.49 11.70
CA LEU A 47 2.97 20.39 10.73
C LEU A 47 1.50 20.11 10.41
N LEU A 48 0.58 20.56 11.27
CA LEU A 48 -0.83 20.23 11.26
C LEU A 48 -1.71 21.40 10.80
N THR A 49 -1.14 22.39 10.10
CA THR A 49 -1.82 23.63 9.70
C THR A 49 -3.06 23.44 8.85
N ASP A 50 -3.27 22.22 8.35
CA ASP A 50 -4.53 21.84 7.76
C ASP A 50 -4.90 20.44 8.28
N ARG A 51 -6.09 20.29 8.87
CA ARG A 51 -6.71 18.97 9.08
C ARG A 51 -7.00 18.29 7.73
N ALA A 52 -6.50 18.87 6.64
CA ALA A 52 -6.55 18.30 5.33
C ALA A 52 -5.83 16.96 5.33
N GLN A 53 -6.41 16.03 4.66
CA GLN A 53 -5.98 14.65 4.52
C GLN A 53 -4.72 14.50 3.65
N SER A 54 -3.92 15.55 3.48
CA SER A 54 -2.72 15.54 2.63
C SER A 54 -1.43 15.50 3.45
N TRP A 55 -0.55 14.57 3.11
CA TRP A 55 0.82 14.49 3.63
C TRP A 55 1.85 15.16 2.71
N LEU A 56 1.43 15.80 1.62
CA LEU A 56 2.34 16.51 0.72
C LEU A 56 3.21 17.53 1.46
N PRO A 57 2.70 18.34 2.42
CA PRO A 57 3.55 19.23 3.21
C PRO A 57 4.60 18.49 4.06
N LEU A 58 4.29 17.28 4.54
CA LEU A 58 5.26 16.45 5.28
C LEU A 58 6.34 15.93 4.33
N ILE A 59 5.98 15.52 3.12
CA ILE A 59 6.91 15.04 2.10
C ILE A 59 7.83 16.17 1.67
N ASP A 60 7.30 17.34 1.34
CA ASP A 60 8.09 18.48 0.89
C ASP A 60 9.02 19.03 1.97
N GLY A 61 8.56 19.04 3.22
CA GLY A 61 9.30 19.51 4.38
C GLY A 61 10.10 18.44 5.14
N TRP A 62 10.22 17.21 4.62
CA TRP A 62 10.66 16.04 5.38
C TRP A 62 11.96 16.24 6.14
N SER A 63 12.95 16.87 5.55
CA SER A 63 14.24 17.15 6.21
C SER A 63 14.11 17.93 7.53
N SER A 64 13.10 18.79 7.63
CA SER A 64 12.81 19.58 8.83
C SER A 64 11.84 18.84 9.77
N VAL A 65 10.90 18.10 9.21
CA VAL A 65 9.83 17.38 9.93
C VAL A 65 10.37 16.17 10.68
N LYS A 66 11.29 15.41 10.08
CA LYS A 66 11.82 14.17 10.64
C LYS A 66 12.32 14.34 12.06
N GLY A 67 13.11 15.39 12.32
CA GLY A 67 13.66 15.66 13.67
C GLY A 67 12.56 15.81 14.73
N THR A 68 11.50 16.55 14.41
CA THR A 68 10.35 16.75 15.31
C THR A 68 9.64 15.43 15.63
N LEU A 69 9.44 14.57 14.63
CA LEU A 69 8.79 13.27 14.84
C LEU A 69 9.66 12.30 15.64
N LEU A 70 10.98 12.32 15.44
CA LEU A 70 11.91 11.53 16.24
C LEU A 70 11.93 11.98 17.69
N GLU A 71 11.94 13.30 17.97
CA GLU A 71 11.84 13.84 19.32
C GLU A 71 10.52 13.42 19.99
N LEU A 72 9.39 13.45 19.27
CA LEU A 72 8.12 12.94 19.78
C LEU A 72 8.20 11.44 20.13
N LEU A 73 8.86 10.63 19.31
CA LEU A 73 9.06 9.19 19.59
C LEU A 73 9.87 9.00 20.89
N GLU A 74 10.92 9.78 21.10
CA GLU A 74 11.72 9.71 22.33
C GLU A 74 10.85 10.03 23.56
N VAL A 75 10.06 11.10 23.49
CA VAL A 75 9.13 11.47 24.58
C VAL A 75 8.08 10.38 24.80
N ALA A 76 7.54 9.78 23.74
CA ALA A 76 6.57 8.69 23.85
C ALA A 76 7.15 7.45 24.51
N HIS A 77 8.37 7.03 24.13
CA HIS A 77 9.06 5.92 24.75
C HIS A 77 9.40 6.19 26.22
N GLU A 78 9.81 7.42 26.57
CA GLU A 78 10.02 7.78 27.97
C GLU A 78 8.73 7.71 28.81
N ASP A 79 7.61 8.16 28.25
CA ASP A 79 6.31 8.10 28.94
C ASP A 79 5.87 6.66 29.16
N LEU A 80 5.97 5.79 28.14
CA LEU A 80 5.70 4.36 28.27
C LEU A 80 6.58 3.70 29.34
N ALA A 81 7.89 3.96 29.30
CA ALA A 81 8.85 3.41 30.27
C ALA A 81 8.55 3.83 31.72
N ARG A 82 7.93 4.99 31.91
CA ARG A 82 7.55 5.56 33.22
C ARG A 82 6.09 5.28 33.60
N GLY A 83 5.35 4.54 32.76
CA GLY A 83 3.92 4.26 32.97
C GLY A 83 3.06 5.54 32.93
N ARG A 84 3.43 6.53 32.14
CA ARG A 84 2.70 7.78 31.97
C ARG A 84 1.82 7.70 30.73
N ASP A 85 0.63 8.27 30.80
CA ASP A 85 -0.31 8.38 29.66
C ASP A 85 -0.53 9.85 29.26
N ARG A 86 0.55 10.63 29.20
CA ARG A 86 0.47 12.04 28.87
C ARG A 86 0.06 12.25 27.41
N LEU A 87 0.53 11.39 26.51
CA LEU A 87 0.33 11.50 25.08
C LEU A 87 -0.94 10.78 24.57
N GLY A 88 -1.68 10.09 25.45
CA GLY A 88 -2.86 9.34 25.05
C GLY A 88 -2.55 8.25 24.01
N ILE A 89 -1.48 7.48 24.24
CA ILE A 89 -1.06 6.40 23.33
C ILE A 89 -2.12 5.30 23.33
N ARG A 90 -2.70 5.03 22.16
CA ARG A 90 -3.69 3.95 21.98
C ARG A 90 -3.05 2.77 21.28
N GLU A 91 -3.48 1.54 21.60
CA GLU A 91 -3.06 0.37 20.84
C GLU A 91 -3.49 0.50 19.36
N LEU A 92 -2.62 0.11 18.45
CA LEU A 92 -2.89 0.22 17.01
C LEU A 92 -4.19 -0.50 16.62
N GLY A 93 -4.46 -1.67 17.19
CA GLY A 93 -5.67 -2.46 16.92
C GLY A 93 -6.98 -1.81 17.39
N GLU A 94 -6.92 -0.82 18.26
CA GLU A 94 -8.08 -0.07 18.78
C GLU A 94 -8.33 1.25 18.01
N VAL A 95 -7.40 1.61 17.11
CA VAL A 95 -7.47 2.85 16.35
C VAL A 95 -8.13 2.58 15.00
N PRO A 96 -9.25 3.23 14.66
CA PRO A 96 -9.83 3.11 13.34
C PRO A 96 -8.91 3.79 12.32
N LEU A 97 -8.38 3.01 11.38
CA LEU A 97 -7.43 3.50 10.39
C LEU A 97 -8.10 3.69 9.03
N GLU A 98 -7.70 4.77 8.37
CA GLU A 98 -7.89 4.97 6.93
C GLU A 98 -6.67 4.46 6.16
N PRO A 99 -6.79 4.20 4.84
CA PRO A 99 -5.63 3.85 4.05
C PRO A 99 -4.58 4.97 4.11
N PRO A 100 -3.29 4.66 4.35
CA PRO A 100 -2.23 5.65 4.50
C PRO A 100 -1.80 6.24 3.14
N LEU A 101 -2.76 6.67 2.33
CA LEU A 101 -2.50 7.37 1.08
C LEU A 101 -1.93 8.76 1.38
N PRO A 102 -0.87 9.21 0.67
CA PRO A 102 -0.27 10.51 0.92
C PRO A 102 -1.24 11.67 0.69
N ASP A 103 -2.08 11.56 -0.32
CA ASP A 103 -3.07 12.57 -0.68
C ASP A 103 -4.30 11.90 -1.31
N PRO A 104 -5.52 12.42 -1.10
CA PRO A 104 -6.70 11.92 -1.79
C PRO A 104 -6.64 11.99 -3.32
N ALA A 105 -5.77 12.85 -3.85
CA ALA A 105 -5.53 13.01 -5.28
C ALA A 105 -4.24 12.32 -5.76
N SER A 106 -3.58 11.51 -4.92
CA SER A 106 -2.40 10.74 -5.32
C SER A 106 -2.68 9.93 -6.57
N ARG A 107 -1.77 10.00 -7.54
CA ARG A 107 -1.80 9.10 -8.70
C ARG A 107 -1.16 7.78 -8.28
N ILE A 108 -1.85 6.69 -8.55
CA ILE A 108 -1.39 5.37 -8.15
C ILE A 108 -1.23 4.51 -9.40
N PHE A 109 0.00 4.12 -9.69
CA PHE A 109 0.39 3.34 -10.85
C PHE A 109 0.58 1.88 -10.42
N ALA A 110 -0.34 1.00 -10.80
CA ALA A 110 -0.27 -0.43 -10.51
C ALA A 110 0.34 -1.19 -11.69
N MET A 111 1.26 -2.11 -11.40
CA MET A 111 1.96 -2.89 -12.42
C MET A 111 1.31 -4.23 -12.64
N GLY A 112 1.11 -4.58 -13.93
CA GLY A 112 0.69 -5.91 -14.35
C GLY A 112 1.90 -6.74 -14.78
N GLY A 113 1.90 -8.05 -14.41
CA GLY A 113 2.88 -9.01 -14.90
C GLY A 113 4.34 -8.69 -14.57
N ASN A 114 4.60 -8.01 -13.45
CA ASN A 114 5.96 -7.58 -13.07
C ASN A 114 6.78 -8.66 -12.35
N PHE A 115 6.19 -9.82 -12.09
CA PHE A 115 6.88 -10.99 -11.52
C PHE A 115 6.91 -12.14 -12.53
N PRO A 116 8.08 -12.51 -13.07
CA PRO A 116 8.19 -13.50 -14.15
C PRO A 116 7.56 -14.85 -13.84
N LEU A 117 7.72 -15.36 -12.61
CA LEU A 117 7.11 -16.63 -12.20
C LEU A 117 5.58 -16.58 -12.20
N HIS A 118 5.00 -15.47 -11.71
CA HIS A 118 3.56 -15.24 -11.78
C HIS A 118 3.07 -15.19 -13.22
N THR A 119 3.74 -14.40 -14.07
CA THR A 119 3.39 -14.28 -15.49
C THR A 119 3.45 -15.61 -16.21
N ALA A 120 4.48 -16.42 -15.97
CA ALA A 120 4.63 -17.73 -16.60
C ALA A 120 3.49 -18.70 -16.23
N LYS A 121 3.05 -18.70 -14.97
CA LYS A 121 1.91 -19.53 -14.52
C LYS A 121 0.58 -19.03 -15.08
N MET A 122 0.37 -17.71 -15.08
CA MET A 122 -0.83 -17.09 -15.64
C MET A 122 -1.00 -17.42 -17.13
N ALA A 123 0.09 -17.48 -17.85
CA ALA A 123 0.09 -17.75 -19.29
C ALA A 123 -0.42 -19.16 -19.64
N GLY A 124 -0.13 -20.14 -18.80
CA GLY A 124 -0.67 -21.50 -18.97
C GLY A 124 -2.17 -21.59 -18.67
N THR A 125 -2.74 -20.57 -18.05
CA THR A 125 -4.15 -20.53 -17.61
C THR A 125 -5.03 -19.65 -18.50
N MET A 126 -4.47 -18.57 -19.00
CA MET A 126 -5.10 -17.68 -19.96
C MET A 126 -4.47 -18.00 -21.31
N ASP A 127 -5.24 -18.18 -22.33
CA ASP A 127 -4.79 -18.44 -23.73
C ASP A 127 -4.02 -17.19 -24.26
N LEU A 128 -2.95 -16.83 -23.55
CA LEU A 128 -2.14 -15.65 -23.84
C LEU A 128 -1.16 -15.97 -24.97
N PRO A 129 -0.87 -15.00 -25.85
CA PRO A 129 0.12 -15.20 -26.90
C PRO A 129 1.49 -15.61 -26.31
N ASP A 130 2.19 -16.53 -26.98
CA ASP A 130 3.53 -16.99 -26.59
C ASP A 130 4.52 -15.84 -26.33
N SER A 131 4.32 -14.69 -26.96
CA SER A 131 5.13 -13.48 -26.73
C SER A 131 4.96 -12.89 -25.33
N VAL A 132 3.82 -13.12 -24.68
CA VAL A 132 3.57 -12.71 -23.28
C VAL A 132 4.14 -13.79 -22.34
N VAL A 133 4.09 -15.05 -22.76
CA VAL A 133 4.52 -16.24 -21.98
C VAL A 133 6.02 -16.44 -22.00
N SER A 134 6.65 -16.28 -23.15
CA SER A 134 8.01 -16.78 -23.41
C SER A 134 9.13 -15.93 -22.85
N GLY A 135 8.78 -14.83 -22.11
CA GLY A 135 9.83 -13.98 -21.56
C GLY A 135 10.76 -13.37 -22.62
N THR A 136 10.41 -13.43 -23.89
CA THR A 136 11.02 -12.55 -24.91
C THR A 136 10.65 -11.08 -24.68
N VAL A 137 10.32 -10.89 -23.60
CA VAL A 137 9.82 -9.90 -22.72
C VAL A 137 10.86 -8.80 -22.42
N ASP A 138 12.14 -8.99 -22.72
CA ASP A 138 13.15 -7.91 -22.64
C ASP A 138 12.83 -6.71 -23.53
N SER A 139 11.86 -6.84 -24.43
CA SER A 139 11.40 -5.78 -25.31
C SER A 139 10.02 -5.20 -24.94
N THR A 140 9.29 -5.80 -24.00
CA THR A 140 7.97 -5.30 -23.61
C THR A 140 8.15 -4.26 -22.50
N PRO A 141 7.66 -3.02 -22.67
CA PRO A 141 7.78 -2.01 -21.62
C PRO A 141 6.91 -2.38 -20.40
N PRO A 142 7.17 -1.78 -19.22
CA PRO A 142 6.25 -1.87 -18.09
C PRO A 142 4.83 -1.54 -18.52
N TRP A 143 3.86 -2.31 -18.04
CA TRP A 143 2.45 -2.09 -18.32
C TRP A 143 1.62 -2.24 -17.03
N GLY A 144 0.44 -1.68 -17.02
CA GLY A 144 -0.40 -1.70 -15.83
C GLY A 144 -1.64 -0.83 -15.98
N PHE A 145 -2.14 -0.34 -14.86
CA PHE A 145 -3.35 0.46 -14.79
C PHE A 145 -3.24 1.51 -13.68
N PHE A 146 -4.23 2.41 -13.64
CA PHE A 146 -4.35 3.39 -12.56
C PHE A 146 -5.31 2.87 -11.50
N VAL A 147 -4.92 2.98 -10.24
CA VAL A 147 -5.84 2.78 -9.12
C VAL A 147 -6.55 4.09 -8.82
N ILE A 148 -7.86 4.01 -8.64
CA ILE A 148 -8.70 5.15 -8.25
C ILE A 148 -8.60 5.30 -6.72
N PRO A 149 -8.02 6.37 -6.18
CA PRO A 149 -7.81 6.50 -4.73
C PRO A 149 -9.06 6.29 -3.88
N GLY A 150 -10.23 6.72 -4.38
CA GLY A 150 -11.51 6.54 -3.70
C GLY A 150 -12.03 5.09 -3.61
N THR A 151 -11.33 4.12 -4.21
CA THR A 151 -11.64 2.69 -4.10
C THR A 151 -10.75 1.98 -3.09
N VAL A 152 -9.73 2.66 -2.57
CA VAL A 152 -8.76 2.10 -1.62
C VAL A 152 -9.33 2.11 -0.21
N ALA A 153 -9.23 1.00 0.49
CA ALA A 153 -9.62 0.86 1.88
C ALA A 153 -8.40 0.59 2.78
N GLY A 154 -8.54 0.82 4.08
CA GLY A 154 -7.48 0.60 5.06
C GLY A 154 -7.48 -0.82 5.65
N ALA A 155 -6.54 -1.04 6.56
CA ALA A 155 -6.49 -2.24 7.37
C ALA A 155 -7.77 -2.42 8.19
N GLY A 156 -8.25 -3.66 8.32
CA GLY A 156 -9.49 -4.01 9.03
C GLY A 156 -10.77 -3.77 8.21
N ALA A 157 -10.69 -3.21 7.02
CA ALA A 157 -11.85 -3.03 6.16
C ALA A 157 -12.38 -4.38 5.64
N THR A 158 -13.69 -4.46 5.46
CA THR A 158 -14.32 -5.59 4.78
C THR A 158 -14.35 -5.34 3.27
N VAL A 159 -13.75 -6.23 2.52
CA VAL A 159 -13.73 -6.21 1.06
C VAL A 159 -15.04 -6.78 0.54
N THR A 160 -15.77 -5.97 -0.22
CA THR A 160 -17.08 -6.36 -0.75
C THR A 160 -17.09 -6.14 -2.26
N PRO A 161 -16.88 -7.21 -3.06
CA PRO A 161 -16.96 -7.11 -4.50
C PRO A 161 -18.40 -6.84 -4.97
N PRO A 162 -18.58 -6.35 -6.20
CA PRO A 162 -19.91 -6.20 -6.81
C PRO A 162 -20.71 -7.51 -6.80
N GLU A 163 -22.05 -7.37 -6.76
CA GLU A 163 -22.96 -8.48 -6.87
C GLU A 163 -22.70 -9.32 -8.14
N GLY A 164 -22.77 -10.63 -8.00
CA GLY A 164 -22.51 -11.57 -9.08
C GLY A 164 -21.04 -11.93 -9.29
N THR A 165 -20.12 -11.38 -8.51
CA THR A 165 -18.71 -11.80 -8.53
C THR A 165 -18.59 -13.23 -8.00
N ALA A 166 -18.09 -14.14 -8.82
CA ALA A 166 -17.88 -15.54 -8.45
C ALA A 166 -16.40 -15.87 -8.18
N LYS A 167 -15.48 -15.07 -8.71
CA LYS A 167 -14.03 -15.33 -8.66
C LYS A 167 -13.28 -14.09 -8.20
N LEU A 168 -13.20 -13.91 -6.88
CA LEU A 168 -12.38 -12.86 -6.26
C LEU A 168 -10.99 -13.42 -5.91
N ASP A 169 -9.95 -12.74 -6.37
CA ASP A 169 -8.55 -13.10 -6.17
C ASP A 169 -7.85 -12.08 -5.25
N TYR A 170 -6.71 -12.46 -4.72
CA TYR A 170 -5.82 -11.66 -3.88
C TYR A 170 -4.47 -11.45 -4.58
N GLU A 171 -3.87 -10.28 -4.41
CA GLU A 171 -2.57 -9.93 -4.98
C GLU A 171 -1.80 -9.06 -3.98
N ALA A 172 -0.91 -9.71 -3.21
CA ALA A 172 -0.03 -9.01 -2.26
C ALA A 172 1.07 -8.25 -3.00
N GLU A 173 1.26 -6.99 -2.64
CA GLU A 173 2.19 -6.07 -3.28
C GLU A 173 2.87 -5.14 -2.28
N VAL A 174 3.94 -4.49 -2.73
CA VAL A 174 4.52 -3.30 -2.10
C VAL A 174 4.08 -2.06 -2.86
N GLY A 175 3.58 -1.06 -2.14
CA GLY A 175 3.34 0.26 -2.68
C GLY A 175 4.40 1.25 -2.17
N ILE A 176 5.19 1.86 -3.07
CA ILE A 176 6.08 2.96 -2.71
C ILE A 176 5.40 4.31 -2.90
N VAL A 177 5.83 5.28 -2.08
CA VAL A 177 5.43 6.69 -2.18
C VAL A 177 6.61 7.51 -2.67
N LEU A 178 6.41 8.29 -3.72
CA LEU A 178 7.43 9.17 -4.23
C LEU A 178 7.65 10.37 -3.31
N GLY A 179 8.92 10.67 -3.06
CA GLY A 179 9.37 11.80 -2.26
C GLY A 179 9.38 13.12 -3.01
N ALA A 180 9.77 14.17 -2.30
CA ALA A 180 10.07 15.47 -2.91
C ALA A 180 11.29 15.36 -3.83
N GLY A 181 11.29 16.16 -4.87
CA GLY A 181 12.37 16.24 -5.85
C GLY A 181 11.87 16.11 -7.28
N GLU A 182 12.82 16.26 -8.20
CA GLU A 182 12.54 16.12 -9.63
C GLU A 182 12.59 14.64 -10.03
N HIS A 183 11.60 14.24 -10.82
CA HIS A 183 11.56 12.94 -11.49
C HIS A 183 11.66 13.18 -13.01
N PRO A 184 12.87 13.41 -13.55
CA PRO A 184 13.05 13.76 -14.94
C PRO A 184 12.55 12.65 -15.88
N PRO A 185 11.96 12.99 -17.03
CA PRO A 185 11.48 12.00 -17.98
C PRO A 185 12.56 10.99 -18.39
N GLY A 186 12.26 9.70 -18.17
CA GLY A 186 13.14 8.59 -18.50
C GLY A 186 14.29 8.34 -17.53
N SER A 187 14.36 9.08 -16.41
CA SER A 187 15.33 8.80 -15.33
C SER A 187 14.85 7.63 -14.47
N ASP A 188 15.72 6.66 -14.22
CA ASP A 188 15.52 5.56 -13.30
C ASP A 188 15.80 5.93 -11.82
N HIS A 189 16.31 7.13 -11.60
CA HIS A 189 16.44 7.67 -10.25
C HIS A 189 15.07 8.05 -9.70
N VAL A 190 14.67 7.39 -8.63
CA VAL A 190 13.42 7.65 -7.93
C VAL A 190 13.71 8.04 -6.49
N SER A 191 13.14 9.17 -6.05
CA SER A 191 13.14 9.55 -4.64
C SER A 191 11.98 8.82 -3.97
N VAL A 192 12.26 7.84 -3.13
CA VAL A 192 11.25 7.13 -2.35
C VAL A 192 11.15 7.77 -0.98
N TRP A 193 9.97 8.26 -0.61
CA TRP A 193 9.69 8.80 0.72
C TRP A 193 9.31 7.70 1.71
N GLY A 194 8.56 6.69 1.24
CA GLY A 194 8.16 5.58 2.08
C GLY A 194 7.49 4.46 1.29
N TYR A 195 7.10 3.40 2.01
CA TYR A 195 6.43 2.24 1.44
C TYR A 195 5.41 1.63 2.40
N THR A 196 4.49 0.85 1.86
CA THR A 196 3.43 0.18 2.62
C THR A 196 3.05 -1.16 1.98
N ALA A 197 2.37 -2.02 2.76
CA ALA A 197 1.74 -3.20 2.21
C ALA A 197 0.48 -2.83 1.41
N TRP A 198 0.25 -3.58 0.34
CA TRP A 198 -0.89 -3.40 -0.55
C TRP A 198 -1.50 -4.74 -0.93
N ASN A 199 -2.82 -4.77 -1.14
CA ASN A 199 -3.50 -5.91 -1.74
C ASN A 199 -4.41 -5.41 -2.87
N ASP A 200 -4.13 -5.85 -4.10
CA ASP A 200 -4.90 -5.54 -5.30
C ASP A 200 -5.92 -6.65 -5.56
N PHE A 201 -7.03 -6.61 -4.83
CA PHE A 201 -8.11 -7.59 -5.03
C PHE A 201 -8.65 -7.51 -6.45
N SER A 202 -8.79 -8.66 -7.07
CA SER A 202 -9.03 -8.78 -8.50
C SER A 202 -10.25 -9.63 -8.80
N ILE A 203 -11.22 -9.09 -9.54
CA ILE A 203 -12.34 -9.86 -10.07
C ILE A 203 -11.87 -10.56 -11.33
N ARG A 204 -11.93 -11.91 -11.34
CA ARG A 204 -11.40 -12.74 -12.43
C ARG A 204 -12.49 -13.30 -13.35
N ASP A 205 -13.74 -13.07 -13.07
CA ASP A 205 -14.88 -13.62 -13.83
C ASP A 205 -14.77 -13.35 -15.32
N GLU A 206 -14.41 -12.14 -15.71
CA GLU A 206 -14.19 -11.76 -17.11
C GLU A 206 -13.01 -12.53 -17.73
N ALA A 207 -11.86 -12.53 -17.09
CA ALA A 207 -10.65 -13.19 -17.56
C ALA A 207 -10.83 -14.71 -17.73
N LEU A 208 -11.74 -15.30 -16.97
CA LEU A 208 -12.11 -16.72 -17.04
C LEU A 208 -13.32 -16.99 -17.96
N GLY A 209 -13.82 -15.98 -18.66
CA GLY A 209 -14.96 -16.12 -19.57
C GLY A 209 -16.30 -16.38 -18.88
N LEU A 210 -16.40 -16.13 -17.57
CA LEU A 210 -17.63 -16.32 -16.78
C LEU A 210 -18.59 -15.13 -16.87
N ALA A 211 -18.05 -13.93 -17.09
CA ALA A 211 -18.84 -12.72 -17.27
C ALA A 211 -19.06 -12.45 -18.76
N ARG A 212 -20.29 -12.08 -19.13
CA ARG A 212 -20.62 -11.61 -20.49
C ARG A 212 -20.46 -10.10 -20.57
N ILE A 213 -19.23 -9.64 -20.51
CA ILE A 213 -18.89 -8.22 -20.62
C ILE A 213 -17.97 -8.07 -21.81
N ASP A 214 -18.22 -7.05 -22.64
CA ASP A 214 -17.34 -6.76 -23.78
C ASP A 214 -15.95 -6.41 -23.24
N HIS A 215 -14.94 -7.14 -23.69
CA HIS A 215 -13.55 -6.92 -23.29
C HIS A 215 -13.08 -5.55 -23.75
N GLY A 216 -12.49 -4.80 -22.82
CA GLY A 216 -11.87 -3.52 -23.11
C GLY A 216 -11.09 -2.99 -21.92
N PRO A 217 -10.21 -2.02 -22.15
CA PRO A 217 -9.34 -1.48 -21.10
C PRO A 217 -10.10 -0.94 -19.88
N LEU A 218 -11.29 -0.36 -20.12
CA LEU A 218 -12.12 0.17 -19.03
C LEU A 218 -12.69 -0.96 -18.17
N THR A 219 -13.26 -2.00 -18.79
CA THR A 219 -13.81 -3.15 -18.07
C THR A 219 -12.74 -3.83 -17.23
N TRP A 220 -11.59 -4.09 -17.83
CA TRP A 220 -10.45 -4.67 -17.12
C TRP A 220 -9.99 -3.77 -15.94
N SER A 221 -9.90 -2.45 -16.16
CA SER A 221 -9.58 -1.52 -15.09
C SER A 221 -10.60 -1.53 -13.95
N LEU A 222 -11.90 -1.67 -14.25
CA LEU A 222 -12.97 -1.71 -13.24
C LEU A 222 -12.93 -3.00 -12.40
N THR A 223 -12.47 -4.13 -12.95
CA THR A 223 -12.28 -5.37 -12.18
C THR A 223 -11.20 -5.25 -11.08
N LYS A 224 -10.37 -4.22 -11.18
CA LYS A 224 -9.32 -3.84 -10.22
C LYS A 224 -9.72 -2.62 -9.36
N ASN A 225 -10.72 -1.85 -9.77
CA ASN A 225 -11.11 -0.58 -9.17
C ASN A 225 -12.54 -0.59 -8.62
N PHE A 226 -13.02 -1.71 -8.09
CA PHE A 226 -14.29 -1.72 -7.37
C PHE A 226 -14.11 -1.14 -5.96
N ARG A 227 -15.20 -0.69 -5.33
CA ARG A 227 -15.16 -0.16 -3.96
C ARG A 227 -14.56 -1.23 -3.03
N THR A 228 -13.53 -0.87 -2.26
CA THR A 228 -12.72 -1.78 -1.43
C THR A 228 -11.88 -2.79 -2.21
N GLY A 229 -11.75 -2.64 -3.53
CA GLY A 229 -10.96 -3.53 -4.39
C GLY A 229 -9.45 -3.41 -4.20
N ASN A 230 -9.02 -2.35 -3.55
CA ASN A 230 -7.64 -2.17 -3.14
C ASN A 230 -7.59 -1.93 -1.63
N THR A 231 -6.63 -2.52 -0.94
CA THR A 231 -6.40 -2.21 0.46
C THR A 231 -4.93 -1.92 0.73
N CYS A 232 -4.62 -1.01 1.64
CA CYS A 232 -3.24 -0.72 2.00
C CYS A 232 -3.06 -0.32 3.47
N GLY A 233 -1.82 -0.41 3.94
CA GLY A 233 -1.45 -0.09 5.32
C GLY A 233 -0.97 -1.30 6.11
N PRO A 234 -1.16 -1.32 7.45
CA PRO A 234 -1.81 -0.32 8.29
C PRO A 234 -1.05 1.00 8.41
N TRP A 235 0.26 1.00 8.16
CA TRP A 235 1.10 2.19 8.21
C TRP A 235 1.97 2.35 6.97
N LEU A 236 2.45 3.57 6.78
CA LEU A 236 3.52 3.89 5.86
C LEU A 236 4.85 3.88 6.63
N VAL A 237 5.83 3.12 6.17
CA VAL A 237 7.22 3.19 6.64
C VAL A 237 7.91 4.31 5.89
N VAL A 238 8.43 5.31 6.59
CA VAL A 238 8.98 6.53 6.00
C VAL A 238 10.44 6.68 6.35
N ASP A 239 11.26 6.91 5.33
CA ASP A 239 12.69 7.22 5.44
C ASP A 239 13.45 6.23 6.35
N GLU A 240 13.11 4.96 6.22
CA GLU A 240 13.89 3.87 6.80
C GLU A 240 14.97 3.42 5.80
N PRO A 241 16.14 2.97 6.29
CA PRO A 241 17.24 2.52 5.43
C PRO A 241 16.96 1.11 4.88
N MET A 242 15.83 0.94 4.21
CA MET A 242 15.41 -0.32 3.59
C MET A 242 15.54 -0.20 2.07
N ASP A 243 15.99 -1.27 1.44
CA ASP A 243 15.98 -1.37 -0.01
C ASP A 243 14.59 -1.80 -0.48
N VAL A 244 13.85 -0.88 -1.08
CA VAL A 244 12.50 -1.18 -1.58
C VAL A 244 12.49 -2.18 -2.73
N ASP A 245 13.63 -2.38 -3.36
CA ASP A 245 13.80 -3.41 -4.41
C ASP A 245 14.22 -4.79 -3.83
N ASP A 246 14.26 -4.95 -2.47
CA ASP A 246 14.50 -6.24 -1.80
C ASP A 246 13.66 -6.39 -0.51
N LEU A 247 12.34 -6.25 -0.65
CA LEU A 247 11.38 -6.44 0.45
C LEU A 247 10.64 -7.77 0.28
N GLY A 248 10.57 -8.55 1.35
CA GLY A 248 9.74 -9.75 1.39
C GLY A 248 8.25 -9.43 1.32
N ILE A 249 7.51 -10.22 0.53
CA ILE A 249 6.06 -10.08 0.31
C ILE A 249 5.41 -11.44 0.54
N ARG A 250 4.44 -11.52 1.47
CA ARG A 250 3.69 -12.74 1.73
C ARG A 250 2.20 -12.46 1.77
N CYS A 251 1.41 -13.43 1.28
CA CYS A 251 -0.04 -13.45 1.45
C CYS A 251 -0.48 -14.72 2.14
N ARG A 252 -1.39 -14.58 3.11
CA ARG A 252 -2.09 -15.70 3.73
C ARG A 252 -3.60 -15.53 3.56
N VAL A 253 -4.27 -16.64 3.35
CA VAL A 253 -5.74 -16.70 3.38
C VAL A 253 -6.13 -17.72 4.44
N ASN A 254 -6.86 -17.31 5.47
CA ASN A 254 -7.20 -18.15 6.61
C ASN A 254 -5.97 -18.87 7.20
N GLU A 255 -4.89 -18.12 7.41
CA GLU A 255 -3.58 -18.59 7.90
C GLU A 255 -2.78 -19.45 6.92
N GLU A 256 -3.37 -19.93 5.82
CA GLU A 256 -2.66 -20.68 4.78
C GLU A 256 -1.79 -19.76 3.93
N LEU A 257 -0.49 -20.04 3.84
CA LEU A 257 0.44 -19.30 3.00
C LEU A 257 0.11 -19.53 1.52
N ARG A 258 -0.21 -18.46 0.80
CA ARG A 258 -0.57 -18.47 -0.63
C ARG A 258 0.51 -17.88 -1.50
N GLN A 259 1.11 -16.77 -1.07
CA GLN A 259 2.17 -16.09 -1.81
C GLN A 259 3.37 -15.91 -0.89
N ASP A 260 4.57 -16.12 -1.44
CA ASP A 260 5.86 -15.87 -0.79
C ASP A 260 6.87 -15.47 -1.87
N GLY A 261 7.34 -14.24 -1.82
CA GLY A 261 8.25 -13.64 -2.80
C GLY A 261 8.93 -12.40 -2.25
N THR A 262 9.69 -11.75 -3.09
CA THR A 262 10.40 -10.51 -2.76
C THR A 262 10.37 -9.54 -3.93
N THR A 263 10.41 -8.23 -3.67
CA THR A 263 10.55 -7.23 -4.72
C THR A 263 11.83 -7.41 -5.55
N ALA A 264 12.85 -8.13 -5.05
CA ALA A 264 14.03 -8.49 -5.83
C ALA A 264 13.70 -9.41 -7.02
N ASP A 265 12.55 -10.10 -7.00
CA ASP A 265 12.08 -10.93 -8.12
C ASP A 265 11.34 -10.12 -9.19
N MET A 266 11.16 -8.81 -8.98
CA MET A 266 10.53 -7.95 -9.96
C MET A 266 11.35 -7.88 -11.26
N ARG A 267 10.66 -7.92 -12.36
CA ARG A 267 11.23 -7.72 -13.69
C ARG A 267 11.71 -6.28 -13.90
N TYR A 268 10.92 -5.33 -13.49
CA TYR A 268 11.20 -3.90 -13.52
C TYR A 268 11.26 -3.39 -12.09
N SER A 269 12.41 -2.85 -11.68
CA SER A 269 12.55 -2.15 -10.42
C SER A 269 11.63 -0.92 -10.38
N PHE A 270 11.39 -0.39 -9.21
CA PHE A 270 10.60 0.85 -9.08
C PHE A 270 11.21 2.01 -9.88
N GLY A 271 12.54 2.10 -9.95
CA GLY A 271 13.22 3.08 -10.80
C GLY A 271 12.93 2.89 -12.30
N ALA A 272 12.96 1.65 -12.79
CA ALA A 272 12.66 1.35 -14.20
C ALA A 272 11.19 1.67 -14.55
N ILE A 273 10.26 1.41 -13.61
CA ILE A 273 8.84 1.76 -13.77
C ILE A 273 8.68 3.28 -13.82
N ALA A 274 9.30 4.00 -12.88
CA ALA A 274 9.26 5.46 -12.84
C ALA A 274 9.85 6.08 -14.12
N ALA A 275 10.98 5.54 -14.61
CA ALA A 275 11.58 5.95 -15.87
C ALA A 275 10.66 5.77 -17.07
N HIS A 276 9.87 4.68 -17.07
CA HIS A 276 8.89 4.46 -18.13
C HIS A 276 7.73 5.45 -18.04
N VAL A 277 7.09 5.53 -16.86
CA VAL A 277 5.90 6.38 -16.65
C VAL A 277 6.21 7.85 -16.89
N SER A 278 7.36 8.35 -16.39
CA SER A 278 7.74 9.77 -16.50
C SER A 278 7.93 10.27 -17.93
N ARG A 279 8.10 9.37 -18.90
CA ARG A 279 8.12 9.74 -20.33
C ARG A 279 6.77 10.21 -20.86
N TYR A 280 5.67 9.80 -20.21
CA TYR A 280 4.30 10.07 -20.64
C TYR A 280 3.54 10.97 -19.68
N ALA A 281 3.80 10.85 -18.40
CA ALA A 281 3.14 11.62 -17.36
C ALA A 281 4.15 12.12 -16.33
N PRO A 282 4.05 13.40 -15.88
CA PRO A 282 4.93 13.89 -14.83
C PRO A 282 4.69 13.09 -13.55
N LEU A 283 5.75 12.70 -12.87
CA LEU A 283 5.71 12.13 -11.52
C LEU A 283 6.00 13.22 -10.49
N GLY A 284 5.41 13.13 -9.32
CA GLY A 284 5.58 14.10 -8.26
C GLY A 284 5.50 13.50 -6.86
N ALA A 285 5.81 14.32 -5.87
CA ALA A 285 5.68 13.97 -4.48
C ALA A 285 4.28 13.42 -4.17
N GLY A 286 4.21 12.33 -3.40
CA GLY A 286 2.96 11.68 -3.02
C GLY A 286 2.33 10.78 -4.09
N ASP A 287 2.86 10.70 -5.30
CA ASP A 287 2.46 9.66 -6.24
C ASP A 287 2.91 8.28 -5.72
N MET A 288 2.20 7.24 -6.10
CA MET A 288 2.51 5.88 -5.68
C MET A 288 2.77 4.98 -6.88
N ILE A 289 3.68 4.03 -6.70
CA ILE A 289 3.96 2.95 -7.66
C ILE A 289 3.81 1.63 -6.90
N LEU A 290 2.99 0.72 -7.44
CA LEU A 290 2.79 -0.62 -6.89
C LEU A 290 3.69 -1.62 -7.63
N SER A 291 4.21 -2.59 -6.89
CA SER A 291 5.20 -3.56 -7.40
C SER A 291 4.64 -4.53 -8.46
N GLY A 292 3.33 -4.75 -8.48
CA GLY A 292 2.77 -5.99 -8.97
C GLY A 292 2.93 -7.11 -7.95
N THR A 293 2.35 -8.27 -8.20
CA THR A 293 2.23 -9.38 -7.25
C THR A 293 3.13 -10.57 -7.59
N PRO A 294 3.76 -11.23 -6.60
CA PRO A 294 4.48 -12.49 -6.81
C PRO A 294 3.53 -13.64 -7.12
N GLY A 295 4.08 -14.80 -7.48
CA GLY A 295 3.33 -16.02 -7.74
C GLY A 295 2.53 -16.52 -6.54
N GLY A 296 1.46 -17.29 -6.81
CA GLY A 296 0.59 -17.89 -5.80
C GLY A 296 -0.82 -17.31 -5.74
N THR A 297 -1.21 -16.48 -6.73
CA THR A 297 -2.59 -15.99 -6.84
C THR A 297 -3.57 -17.12 -7.19
N ALA A 298 -4.84 -16.96 -6.86
CA ALA A 298 -5.84 -17.97 -7.16
C ALA A 298 -6.00 -18.20 -8.67
N MET A 299 -5.83 -17.16 -9.48
CA MET A 299 -5.94 -17.21 -10.93
C MET A 299 -4.94 -18.18 -11.58
N GLU A 300 -3.79 -18.45 -10.96
CA GLU A 300 -2.80 -19.41 -11.45
C GLU A 300 -3.37 -20.84 -11.52
N GLY A 301 -4.41 -21.16 -10.75
CA GLY A 301 -5.15 -22.42 -10.80
C GLY A 301 -6.32 -22.43 -11.79
N GLY A 302 -6.49 -21.41 -12.61
CA GLY A 302 -7.59 -21.27 -13.57
C GLY A 302 -8.96 -21.31 -12.88
N LEU A 303 -9.94 -21.93 -13.52
CA LEU A 303 -11.31 -22.06 -13.00
C LEU A 303 -11.39 -22.73 -11.62
N THR A 304 -10.42 -23.57 -11.28
CA THR A 304 -10.35 -24.34 -10.01
C THR A 304 -9.41 -23.72 -8.97
N GLY A 305 -8.89 -22.54 -9.24
CA GLY A 305 -8.02 -21.82 -8.31
C GLY A 305 -8.71 -21.56 -6.96
N PRO A 306 -7.92 -21.38 -5.90
CA PRO A 306 -8.46 -21.15 -4.55
C PRO A 306 -8.90 -19.71 -4.37
N PHE A 307 -9.95 -19.31 -5.12
CA PHE A 307 -10.55 -17.98 -5.03
C PHE A 307 -11.15 -17.74 -3.65
N LEU A 308 -11.24 -16.46 -3.29
CA LEU A 308 -11.78 -16.03 -2.01
C LEU A 308 -13.28 -16.29 -1.90
N MET A 309 -13.70 -16.65 -0.69
CA MET A 309 -15.07 -16.97 -0.34
C MET A 309 -15.60 -15.99 0.73
N ASP A 310 -16.90 -16.01 0.95
CA ASP A 310 -17.53 -15.24 2.02
C ASP A 310 -16.97 -15.65 3.38
N GLY A 311 -16.51 -14.67 4.15
CA GLY A 311 -15.93 -14.87 5.47
C GLY A 311 -14.43 -15.15 5.49
N ASP A 312 -13.76 -15.23 4.34
CA ASP A 312 -12.30 -15.40 4.32
C ASP A 312 -11.60 -14.17 4.91
N GLU A 313 -10.48 -14.45 5.58
CA GLU A 313 -9.53 -13.44 6.06
C GLU A 313 -8.27 -13.47 5.22
N VAL A 314 -7.86 -12.30 4.72
CA VAL A 314 -6.66 -12.14 3.91
C VAL A 314 -5.66 -11.29 4.68
N GLU A 315 -4.43 -11.80 4.80
CA GLU A 315 -3.31 -11.12 5.43
C GLU A 315 -2.19 -10.92 4.43
N VAL A 316 -1.78 -9.67 4.22
CA VAL A 316 -0.58 -9.32 3.47
C VAL A 316 0.50 -8.86 4.45
N VAL A 317 1.70 -9.43 4.32
CA VAL A 317 2.87 -9.09 5.13
C VAL A 317 3.97 -8.60 4.19
N VAL A 318 4.44 -7.39 4.45
CA VAL A 318 5.61 -6.78 3.82
C VAL A 318 6.62 -6.47 4.91
N ASP A 319 7.89 -6.71 4.64
CA ASP A 319 8.96 -6.45 5.61
C ASP A 319 8.91 -5.00 6.11
N GLY A 320 9.00 -4.81 7.42
CA GLY A 320 8.89 -3.50 8.09
C GLY A 320 7.48 -2.95 8.27
N VAL A 321 6.47 -3.56 7.65
CA VAL A 321 5.06 -3.17 7.79
C VAL A 321 4.31 -4.18 8.66
N ALA A 322 3.42 -3.73 9.55
CA ALA A 322 2.54 -4.66 10.25
C ALA A 322 1.60 -5.37 9.27
N PRO A 323 1.12 -6.57 9.61
CA PRO A 323 0.20 -7.29 8.74
C PRO A 323 -1.04 -6.46 8.37
N LEU A 324 -1.26 -6.32 7.07
CA LEU A 324 -2.49 -5.75 6.50
C LEU A 324 -3.54 -6.87 6.46
N ARG A 325 -4.56 -6.77 7.32
CA ARG A 325 -5.62 -7.76 7.42
C ARG A 325 -6.94 -7.19 6.94
N ASN A 326 -7.65 -7.98 6.14
CA ASN A 326 -8.98 -7.64 5.63
C ASN A 326 -9.86 -8.88 5.61
N SER A 327 -11.15 -8.71 5.93
CA SER A 327 -12.16 -9.75 5.76
C SER A 327 -12.85 -9.61 4.41
N VAL A 328 -13.37 -10.71 3.89
CA VAL A 328 -14.12 -10.76 2.62
C VAL A 328 -15.61 -10.97 2.92
N LYS A 329 -16.44 -10.16 2.27
CA LYS A 329 -17.90 -10.32 2.29
C LYS A 329 -18.41 -10.41 0.85
N MET A 330 -18.73 -11.62 0.40
CA MET A 330 -19.31 -11.80 -0.93
C MET A 330 -20.75 -11.30 -0.93
N SER A 331 -21.10 -10.54 -1.99
CA SER A 331 -22.49 -10.15 -2.21
C SER A 331 -23.28 -11.35 -2.72
N ALA A 332 -24.47 -11.55 -2.16
CA ALA A 332 -25.37 -12.67 -2.52
C ALA A 332 -25.94 -12.53 -3.93
#